data_08d2b886cb34ed76d862a347239988d6
#
_entry.id   08d2b886cb34ed76d862a347239988d6
#
_cell.length_a   1.000
_cell.length_b   1.000
_cell.length_c   1.000
_cell.angle_alpha   90.00
_cell.angle_beta   90.00
_cell.angle_gamma   90.00
#
_symmetry.space_group_name_H-M   'P 1'
#
loop_
_entity.id
_entity.type
_entity.pdbx_description
1 polymer ?
#
loop_
_entity_poly.entity_id
_entity_poly.type
_entity_poly.pdbx_seq_one_letter_code
_entity_poly.pdbx_strand_id
1 'polypeptide(L)'
;MDTGEEYDEIIIYDEEIYTGGWAATTTKLVELPSDEQLQQYTKMEIDLLRGCPDGNGGYSDAGCDEYDRIARLYICEGQCFETQYFPDADEATCIENGSSWDSEQGICFSINYIEGESLESCGEENWNYNRDCQEMSRWITPFGRQPRHLTDISPFISTLRPGGPKLFKFQESGWPNSLLTMKLRLYNETSTEPSPNDHYPMWSGTVGFNSDYDENRPPLVFEVPDDVERVEFVAYITGHGWGNNTCYNCAEFCNSKHMFSLNGGVYDFEKSFPNAASNDYCMSLEAISEGVIPNQGGTWGYGRAGWCPGQDVKPYIVDITDYVEIGSENILDYDACRVSGNSCLTPPSCGTCGYCPEIAFSSCI
;
A
#
# COMPACT_ATOMS: atom_id res chain seq x y z
N MET A 1 17.72 2.18 14.88
CA MET A 1 18.38 2.28 16.21
C MET A 1 17.44 1.66 17.20
N ASP A 2 17.92 0.78 18.04
CA ASP A 2 17.10 0.22 19.11
C ASP A 2 16.87 1.34 20.13
N THR A 3 15.63 1.78 20.33
CA THR A 3 15.29 2.87 21.25
C THR A 3 15.35 2.45 22.71
N GLY A 4 15.51 1.14 22.98
CA GLY A 4 15.48 0.56 24.33
C GLY A 4 14.05 0.47 24.90
N GLU A 5 13.04 0.71 24.10
CA GLU A 5 11.63 0.51 24.46
C GLU A 5 11.29 -0.97 24.43
N GLU A 6 10.48 -1.44 25.38
CA GLU A 6 9.97 -2.81 25.40
C GLU A 6 8.86 -2.94 24.35
N TYR A 7 8.90 -4.02 23.56
CA TYR A 7 7.87 -4.36 22.58
C TYR A 7 7.66 -5.87 22.52
N ASP A 8 6.47 -6.26 22.12
CA ASP A 8 6.18 -7.63 21.72
C ASP A 8 6.44 -7.80 20.22
N GLU A 9 7.05 -8.91 19.83
CA GLU A 9 7.44 -9.18 18.45
C GLU A 9 6.64 -10.35 17.88
N ILE A 10 6.08 -10.13 16.68
CA ILE A 10 5.45 -11.16 15.87
C ILE A 10 6.25 -11.31 14.57
N ILE A 11 6.76 -12.52 14.33
CA ILE A 11 7.54 -12.82 13.13
C ILE A 11 6.58 -13.10 11.98
N ILE A 12 6.66 -12.30 10.91
CA ILE A 12 5.89 -12.50 9.68
C ILE A 12 6.71 -13.37 8.71
N TYR A 13 7.95 -12.96 8.40
CA TYR A 13 8.90 -13.72 7.57
C TYR A 13 10.24 -13.83 8.31
N ASP A 14 10.81 -15.03 8.37
CA ASP A 14 12.08 -15.31 9.03
C ASP A 14 13.10 -15.88 8.05
N GLU A 15 13.91 -15.01 7.48
CA GLU A 15 14.94 -15.37 6.49
C GLU A 15 14.39 -16.22 5.34
N GLU A 16 13.20 -15.89 4.85
CA GLU A 16 12.56 -16.60 3.75
C GLU A 16 13.05 -16.11 2.39
N ILE A 17 13.32 -17.04 1.47
CA ILE A 17 13.70 -16.65 0.11
C ILE A 17 12.48 -16.10 -0.62
N TYR A 18 12.55 -14.82 -0.96
CA TYR A 18 11.56 -14.16 -1.80
C TYR A 18 12.01 -14.25 -3.26
N THR A 19 11.19 -14.89 -4.08
CA THR A 19 11.45 -15.10 -5.49
C THR A 19 10.18 -14.92 -6.30
N GLY A 20 10.32 -14.70 -7.58
CA GLY A 20 9.17 -14.51 -8.47
C GLY A 20 9.55 -13.73 -9.72
N GLY A 21 8.64 -12.94 -10.24
CA GLY A 21 8.83 -12.07 -11.39
C GLY A 21 8.61 -10.61 -11.02
N TRP A 22 8.25 -9.85 -12.02
CA TRP A 22 7.86 -8.46 -11.85
C TRP A 22 6.60 -8.36 -10.97
N ALA A 23 6.63 -7.50 -9.94
CA ALA A 23 5.58 -7.35 -8.94
C ALA A 23 5.12 -8.68 -8.31
N ALA A 24 6.05 -9.61 -8.09
CA ALA A 24 5.76 -10.87 -7.43
C ALA A 24 5.22 -10.65 -6.02
N THR A 25 4.44 -11.62 -5.55
CA THR A 25 3.86 -11.59 -4.20
C THR A 25 4.24 -12.84 -3.43
N THR A 26 4.41 -12.71 -2.11
CA THR A 26 4.43 -13.83 -1.18
C THR A 26 3.44 -13.56 -0.06
N THR A 27 2.89 -14.61 0.51
CA THR A 27 1.87 -14.50 1.56
C THR A 27 2.24 -15.37 2.76
N LYS A 28 1.85 -14.91 3.95
CA LYS A 28 2.05 -15.64 5.20
C LYS A 28 0.80 -15.49 6.06
N LEU A 29 0.20 -16.61 6.42
CA LEU A 29 -0.84 -16.64 7.43
C LEU A 29 -0.17 -16.62 8.80
N VAL A 30 -0.55 -15.63 9.62
CA VAL A 30 0.02 -15.39 10.95
C VAL A 30 -1.10 -15.38 11.97
N GLU A 31 -0.94 -16.13 13.03
CA GLU A 31 -1.86 -16.11 14.17
C GLU A 31 -1.54 -14.91 15.04
N LEU A 32 -2.44 -13.96 15.11
CA LEU A 32 -2.32 -12.77 15.95
C LEU A 32 -2.87 -13.01 17.36
N PRO A 33 -2.40 -12.24 18.37
CA PRO A 33 -2.99 -12.25 19.70
C PRO A 33 -4.50 -11.97 19.66
N SER A 34 -5.20 -12.31 20.76
CA SER A 34 -6.62 -12.01 20.89
C SER A 34 -6.88 -10.49 20.88
N ASP A 35 -8.11 -10.09 20.56
CA ASP A 35 -8.52 -8.68 20.57
C ASP A 35 -8.21 -8.00 21.91
N GLU A 36 -8.49 -8.66 23.05
CA GLU A 36 -8.19 -8.15 24.40
C GLU A 36 -6.68 -7.85 24.59
N GLN A 37 -5.80 -8.69 24.02
CA GLN A 37 -4.37 -8.46 24.06
C GLN A 37 -3.94 -7.34 23.10
N LEU A 38 -4.55 -7.26 21.92
CA LEU A 38 -4.23 -6.22 20.92
C LEU A 38 -4.66 -4.82 21.37
N GLN A 39 -5.72 -4.69 22.17
CA GLN A 39 -6.21 -3.42 22.68
C GLN A 39 -5.20 -2.69 23.59
N GLN A 40 -4.23 -3.37 24.15
CA GLN A 40 -3.21 -2.74 25.00
C GLN A 40 -2.11 -2.01 24.23
N TYR A 41 -1.98 -2.28 22.93
CA TYR A 41 -0.93 -1.66 22.12
C TYR A 41 -1.41 -0.34 21.50
N THR A 42 -0.52 0.64 21.53
CA THR A 42 -0.79 2.00 21.05
C THR A 42 0.10 2.40 19.87
N LYS A 43 1.17 1.63 19.60
CA LYS A 43 2.09 1.86 18.50
C LYS A 43 2.48 0.55 17.84
N MET A 44 2.67 0.61 16.53
CA MET A 44 2.98 -0.53 15.69
C MET A 44 4.07 -0.18 14.67
N GLU A 45 5.10 -1.00 14.59
CA GLU A 45 6.20 -0.82 13.62
C GLU A 45 6.47 -2.11 12.85
N ILE A 46 6.91 -1.97 11.60
CA ILE A 46 7.49 -3.06 10.81
C ILE A 46 9.01 -2.92 10.78
N ASP A 47 9.72 -3.94 11.25
CA ASP A 47 11.16 -4.13 11.03
C ASP A 47 11.34 -5.02 9.79
N LEU A 48 11.72 -4.39 8.69
CA LEU A 48 11.95 -5.03 7.40
C LEU A 48 13.45 -5.07 7.09
N LEU A 49 13.99 -6.28 6.87
CA LEU A 49 15.30 -6.50 6.30
C LEU A 49 15.17 -7.31 5.01
N ARG A 50 15.73 -6.79 3.93
CA ARG A 50 15.77 -7.46 2.65
C ARG A 50 17.23 -7.72 2.26
N GLY A 51 17.71 -8.94 2.53
CA GLY A 51 19.06 -9.36 2.17
C GLY A 51 19.19 -9.63 0.67
N CYS A 52 20.28 -9.15 0.05
CA CYS A 52 20.54 -9.38 -1.36
C CYS A 52 21.49 -10.57 -1.55
N PRO A 53 21.40 -11.34 -2.66
CA PRO A 53 22.29 -12.49 -2.89
C PRO A 53 23.73 -12.02 -3.09
N ASP A 54 24.69 -12.68 -2.45
CA ASP A 54 26.12 -12.34 -2.53
C ASP A 54 26.88 -13.09 -3.65
N GLY A 55 26.14 -13.92 -4.41
CA GLY A 55 26.70 -14.72 -5.49
C GLY A 55 27.43 -16.00 -5.03
N ASN A 56 27.56 -16.22 -3.70
CA ASN A 56 28.24 -17.39 -3.10
C ASN A 56 27.27 -18.29 -2.33
N GLY A 57 25.97 -18.03 -2.47
CA GLY A 57 24.91 -18.75 -1.75
C GLY A 57 24.53 -18.13 -0.40
N GLY A 58 25.09 -16.98 -0.06
CA GLY A 58 24.71 -16.16 1.08
C GLY A 58 23.98 -14.89 0.66
N TYR A 59 23.69 -14.04 1.66
CA TYR A 59 22.98 -12.77 1.47
C TYR A 59 23.74 -11.64 2.18
N SER A 60 23.85 -10.50 1.52
CA SER A 60 24.56 -9.31 2.01
C SER A 60 24.01 -8.06 1.33
N ASP A 61 24.75 -6.96 1.37
CA ASP A 61 24.47 -5.75 0.59
C ASP A 61 25.08 -5.77 -0.84
N ALA A 62 25.69 -6.88 -1.23
CA ALA A 62 26.18 -7.11 -2.60
C ALA A 62 25.11 -7.81 -3.44
N GLY A 63 25.04 -7.53 -4.74
CA GLY A 63 24.12 -8.18 -5.65
C GLY A 63 22.65 -7.74 -5.54
N CYS A 64 22.37 -6.63 -4.88
CA CYS A 64 21.05 -6.01 -4.88
C CYS A 64 20.67 -5.52 -6.28
N ASP A 65 19.35 -5.42 -6.52
CA ASP A 65 18.82 -4.84 -7.76
C ASP A 65 19.44 -3.46 -8.01
N GLU A 66 19.83 -3.20 -9.24
CA GLU A 66 20.38 -1.91 -9.66
C GLU A 66 19.30 -0.82 -9.86
N TYR A 67 18.03 -1.17 -9.66
CA TYR A 67 16.89 -0.28 -9.81
C TYR A 67 16.14 -0.12 -8.49
N ASP A 68 15.43 1.00 -8.38
CA ASP A 68 14.43 1.25 -7.37
C ASP A 68 13.14 0.46 -7.68
N ARG A 69 12.67 -0.29 -6.70
CA ARG A 69 11.45 -1.10 -6.78
C ARG A 69 10.48 -0.69 -5.69
N ILE A 70 9.19 -0.71 -6.02
CA ILE A 70 8.14 -0.56 -5.02
C ILE A 70 8.00 -1.88 -4.28
N ALA A 71 8.11 -1.82 -2.96
CA ALA A 71 7.70 -2.90 -2.08
C ALA A 71 6.48 -2.46 -1.25
N ARG A 72 5.54 -3.37 -1.01
CA ARG A 72 4.31 -3.10 -0.25
C ARG A 72 4.02 -4.24 0.70
N LEU A 73 3.50 -3.89 1.86
CA LEU A 73 2.92 -4.83 2.80
C LEU A 73 1.42 -4.60 2.89
N TYR A 74 0.67 -5.67 2.78
CA TYR A 74 -0.77 -5.68 3.00
C TYR A 74 -1.11 -6.62 4.15
N ILE A 75 -2.17 -6.30 4.88
CA ILE A 75 -2.90 -7.23 5.73
C ILE A 75 -4.26 -7.46 5.11
N CYS A 76 -4.72 -8.70 5.14
CA CYS A 76 -5.99 -9.08 4.52
C CYS A 76 -6.95 -9.63 5.57
N GLU A 77 -8.18 -9.14 5.55
CA GLU A 77 -9.27 -9.57 6.44
C GLU A 77 -9.76 -10.98 6.09
N GLY A 78 -9.75 -11.28 4.79
CA GLY A 78 -10.38 -12.46 4.24
C GLY A 78 -11.89 -12.30 4.04
N GLN A 79 -12.49 -13.21 3.30
CA GLN A 79 -13.92 -13.17 3.00
C GLN A 79 -14.49 -14.55 2.79
N CYS A 80 -15.72 -14.75 3.27
CA CYS A 80 -16.50 -15.97 3.03
C CYS A 80 -16.86 -16.11 1.56
N PHE A 81 -16.87 -17.34 1.06
CA PHE A 81 -17.28 -17.61 -0.32
C PHE A 81 -18.08 -18.90 -0.43
N GLU A 82 -18.91 -18.96 -1.47
CA GLU A 82 -19.58 -20.17 -1.93
C GLU A 82 -19.14 -20.50 -3.35
N THR A 83 -18.94 -21.77 -3.62
CA THR A 83 -18.66 -22.26 -4.98
C THR A 83 -19.95 -22.78 -5.61
N GLN A 84 -20.36 -22.15 -6.70
CA GLN A 84 -21.46 -22.61 -7.53
C GLN A 84 -20.91 -23.38 -8.72
N TYR A 85 -21.36 -24.62 -8.90
CA TYR A 85 -20.96 -25.50 -9.99
C TYR A 85 -22.00 -25.52 -11.11
N PHE A 86 -21.51 -25.58 -12.37
CA PHE A 86 -22.33 -25.65 -13.57
C PHE A 86 -21.97 -26.94 -14.36
N PRO A 87 -22.54 -28.10 -13.97
CA PRO A 87 -22.09 -29.40 -14.48
C PRO A 87 -22.38 -29.62 -15.96
N ASP A 88 -23.32 -28.89 -16.54
CA ASP A 88 -23.72 -29.01 -17.96
C ASP A 88 -23.02 -28.00 -18.90
N ALA A 89 -22.20 -27.11 -18.37
CA ALA A 89 -21.47 -26.14 -19.18
C ALA A 89 -20.18 -26.77 -19.73
N ASP A 90 -19.90 -26.57 -21.01
CA ASP A 90 -18.58 -26.85 -21.60
C ASP A 90 -17.61 -25.69 -21.31
N GLU A 91 -16.32 -25.90 -21.56
CA GLU A 91 -15.27 -24.92 -21.29
C GLU A 91 -15.55 -23.56 -21.96
N ALA A 92 -15.98 -23.57 -23.23
CA ALA A 92 -16.23 -22.34 -23.99
C ALA A 92 -17.37 -21.53 -23.38
N THR A 93 -18.48 -22.18 -23.07
CA THR A 93 -19.65 -21.58 -22.42
C THR A 93 -19.32 -21.08 -21.02
N CYS A 94 -18.49 -21.82 -20.29
CA CYS A 94 -18.02 -21.43 -18.96
C CYS A 94 -17.25 -20.11 -18.98
N ILE A 95 -16.27 -20.00 -19.86
CA ILE A 95 -15.43 -18.80 -20.00
C ILE A 95 -16.23 -17.61 -20.54
N GLU A 96 -17.13 -17.85 -21.51
CA GLU A 96 -17.99 -16.81 -22.09
C GLU A 96 -18.91 -16.17 -21.01
N ASN A 97 -19.35 -16.96 -20.04
CA ASN A 97 -20.15 -16.49 -18.93
C ASN A 97 -19.34 -15.88 -17.77
N GLY A 98 -18.02 -15.75 -17.92
CA GLY A 98 -17.14 -15.17 -16.88
C GLY A 98 -16.88 -16.11 -15.68
N SER A 99 -17.21 -17.40 -15.83
CA SER A 99 -16.95 -18.44 -14.82
C SER A 99 -15.57 -19.06 -15.02
N SER A 100 -15.08 -19.81 -14.03
CA SER A 100 -13.79 -20.50 -14.06
C SER A 100 -13.97 -21.94 -14.53
N TRP A 101 -13.01 -22.43 -15.32
CA TRP A 101 -12.99 -23.81 -15.79
C TRP A 101 -11.86 -24.60 -15.13
N ASP A 102 -12.21 -25.69 -14.44
CA ASP A 102 -11.26 -26.68 -13.95
C ASP A 102 -11.00 -27.71 -15.04
N SER A 103 -9.85 -27.61 -15.68
CA SER A 103 -9.46 -28.50 -16.80
C SER A 103 -9.11 -29.92 -16.35
N GLU A 104 -8.77 -30.15 -15.08
CA GLU A 104 -8.46 -31.48 -14.56
C GLU A 104 -9.75 -32.27 -14.27
N GLN A 105 -10.76 -31.59 -13.74
CA GLN A 105 -12.04 -32.20 -13.40
C GLN A 105 -13.09 -32.05 -14.51
N GLY A 106 -12.87 -31.14 -15.46
CA GLY A 106 -13.83 -30.85 -16.52
C GLY A 106 -15.09 -30.17 -15.98
N ILE A 107 -14.95 -29.29 -15.01
CA ILE A 107 -16.08 -28.67 -14.28
C ILE A 107 -16.01 -27.15 -14.40
N CYS A 108 -17.15 -26.54 -14.74
CA CYS A 108 -17.36 -25.11 -14.68
C CYS A 108 -17.83 -24.68 -13.29
N PHE A 109 -17.24 -23.60 -12.75
CA PHE A 109 -17.67 -23.08 -11.46
C PHE A 109 -17.51 -21.54 -11.38
N SER A 110 -18.28 -20.92 -10.49
CA SER A 110 -18.06 -19.54 -10.06
C SER A 110 -17.88 -19.47 -8.54
N ILE A 111 -17.13 -18.47 -8.10
CA ILE A 111 -16.94 -18.16 -6.69
C ILE A 111 -17.75 -16.91 -6.39
N ASN A 112 -18.71 -17.03 -5.47
CA ASN A 112 -19.53 -15.93 -4.99
C ASN A 112 -19.09 -15.58 -3.58
N TYR A 113 -18.64 -14.34 -3.38
CA TYR A 113 -18.24 -13.84 -2.06
C TYR A 113 -19.47 -13.35 -1.29
N ILE A 114 -19.48 -13.62 0.01
CA ILE A 114 -20.58 -13.31 0.92
C ILE A 114 -20.07 -12.25 1.90
N GLU A 115 -20.76 -11.13 1.96
CA GLU A 115 -20.42 -10.03 2.87
C GLU A 115 -21.02 -10.29 4.27
N GLY A 116 -20.33 -9.76 5.29
CA GLY A 116 -20.81 -9.76 6.67
C GLY A 116 -20.68 -11.08 7.43
N GLU A 117 -20.11 -12.13 6.82
CA GLU A 117 -19.84 -13.40 7.49
C GLU A 117 -18.43 -13.38 8.14
N SER A 118 -18.31 -14.00 9.32
CA SER A 118 -17.05 -14.22 10.00
C SER A 118 -16.42 -15.57 9.60
N LEU A 119 -15.12 -15.74 9.88
CA LEU A 119 -14.44 -17.02 9.69
C LEU A 119 -15.14 -18.15 10.48
N GLU A 120 -15.62 -17.87 11.69
CA GLU A 120 -16.30 -18.84 12.55
C GLU A 120 -17.65 -19.29 11.95
N SER A 121 -18.43 -18.36 11.39
CA SER A 121 -19.75 -18.68 10.78
C SER A 121 -19.61 -19.33 9.42
N CYS A 122 -18.60 -18.95 8.63
CA CYS A 122 -18.34 -19.47 7.29
C CYS A 122 -17.69 -20.86 7.28
N GLY A 123 -16.77 -21.10 8.20
CA GLY A 123 -15.88 -22.25 8.22
C GLY A 123 -14.63 -22.02 7.36
N GLU A 124 -13.51 -22.60 7.81
CA GLU A 124 -12.17 -22.37 7.22
C GLU A 124 -12.10 -22.84 5.76
N GLU A 125 -12.83 -23.88 5.37
CA GLU A 125 -12.87 -24.42 4.02
C GLU A 125 -13.53 -23.49 2.98
N ASN A 126 -14.36 -22.55 3.45
CA ASN A 126 -15.07 -21.57 2.64
C ASN A 126 -14.54 -20.14 2.87
N TRP A 127 -13.38 -20.00 3.50
CA TRP A 127 -12.78 -18.70 3.78
C TRP A 127 -11.59 -18.41 2.88
N ASN A 128 -11.65 -17.30 2.13
CA ASN A 128 -10.52 -16.83 1.33
C ASN A 128 -9.76 -15.73 2.07
N TYR A 129 -8.64 -16.09 2.67
CA TYR A 129 -7.81 -15.16 3.42
C TYR A 129 -7.20 -14.02 2.57
N ASN A 130 -7.06 -14.18 1.26
CA ASN A 130 -6.44 -13.17 0.38
C ASN A 130 -7.49 -12.22 -0.23
N ARG A 131 -8.35 -11.68 0.63
CA ARG A 131 -9.39 -10.71 0.27
C ARG A 131 -9.36 -9.52 1.21
N ASP A 132 -9.94 -8.42 0.76
CA ASP A 132 -10.06 -7.18 1.52
C ASP A 132 -8.74 -6.77 2.18
N CYS A 133 -7.74 -6.61 1.32
CA CYS A 133 -6.37 -6.35 1.73
C CYS A 133 -6.09 -4.85 1.80
N GLN A 134 -5.75 -4.34 2.98
CA GLN A 134 -5.32 -2.97 3.22
C GLN A 134 -3.80 -2.86 3.11
N GLU A 135 -3.30 -1.89 2.33
CA GLU A 135 -1.87 -1.54 2.30
C GLU A 135 -1.49 -0.84 3.59
N MET A 136 -0.57 -1.45 4.35
CA MET A 136 -0.10 -0.95 5.64
C MET A 136 1.20 -0.17 5.53
N SER A 137 2.02 -0.48 4.53
CA SER A 137 3.30 0.18 4.33
C SER A 137 3.80 0.05 2.90
N ARG A 138 4.61 1.03 2.51
CA ARG A 138 5.26 1.10 1.19
C ARG A 138 6.71 1.50 1.36
N TRP A 139 7.59 0.79 0.65
CA TRP A 139 9.01 1.07 0.60
C TRP A 139 9.49 1.16 -0.83
N ILE A 140 10.58 1.88 -1.03
CA ILE A 140 11.29 1.88 -2.31
C ILE A 140 12.69 1.34 -2.08
N THR A 141 13.07 0.33 -2.84
CA THR A 141 14.42 -0.23 -2.70
C THR A 141 15.50 0.76 -3.14
N PRO A 142 16.65 0.77 -2.48
CA PRO A 142 17.79 1.59 -2.92
C PRO A 142 18.51 0.94 -4.11
N PHE A 143 19.08 1.75 -4.99
CA PHE A 143 19.90 1.29 -6.09
C PHE A 143 21.13 0.52 -5.63
N GLY A 144 21.15 -0.79 -5.88
CA GLY A 144 22.30 -1.65 -5.62
C GLY A 144 22.70 -1.78 -4.15
N ARG A 145 21.79 -1.57 -3.21
CA ARG A 145 22.07 -1.65 -1.76
C ARG A 145 21.02 -2.44 -1.01
N GLN A 146 21.42 -3.00 0.11
CA GLN A 146 20.51 -3.68 1.03
C GLN A 146 19.72 -2.67 1.84
N PRO A 147 18.38 -2.70 1.77
CA PRO A 147 17.53 -1.90 2.63
C PRO A 147 17.31 -2.57 3.99
N ARG A 148 17.24 -1.76 5.05
CA ARG A 148 16.65 -2.11 6.32
C ARG A 148 15.80 -0.94 6.80
N HIS A 149 14.54 -1.21 7.11
CA HIS A 149 13.59 -0.20 7.52
C HIS A 149 12.97 -0.56 8.87
N LEU A 150 12.78 0.44 9.70
CA LEU A 150 11.90 0.39 10.85
C LEU A 150 10.83 1.45 10.61
N THR A 151 9.64 0.99 10.24
CA THR A 151 8.57 1.85 9.74
C THR A 151 7.41 1.87 10.70
N ASP A 152 7.04 3.05 11.17
CA ASP A 152 5.83 3.27 11.97
C ASP A 152 4.59 3.10 11.09
N ILE A 153 3.73 2.15 11.46
CA ILE A 153 2.46 1.85 10.82
C ILE A 153 1.29 1.90 11.82
N SER A 154 1.46 2.63 12.91
CA SER A 154 0.45 2.79 13.96
C SER A 154 -0.92 3.24 13.47
N PRO A 155 -1.07 4.06 12.42
CA PRO A 155 -2.38 4.40 11.86
C PRO A 155 -3.22 3.20 11.40
N PHE A 156 -2.58 2.05 11.16
CA PHE A 156 -3.24 0.82 10.72
C PHE A 156 -3.40 -0.23 11.82
N ILE A 157 -3.22 0.12 13.09
CA ILE A 157 -3.26 -0.87 14.20
C ILE A 157 -4.63 -1.54 14.34
N SER A 158 -5.70 -0.87 13.93
CA SER A 158 -7.06 -1.43 13.88
C SER A 158 -7.19 -2.63 12.95
N THR A 159 -6.36 -2.71 11.88
CA THR A 159 -6.36 -3.83 10.93
C THR A 159 -5.98 -5.17 11.56
N LEU A 160 -5.29 -5.15 12.70
CA LEU A 160 -4.95 -6.37 13.43
C LEU A 160 -6.18 -7.02 14.10
N ARG A 161 -7.23 -6.24 14.33
CA ARG A 161 -8.43 -6.70 15.05
C ARG A 161 -9.36 -7.52 14.13
N PRO A 162 -10.11 -8.45 14.70
CA PRO A 162 -10.18 -8.81 16.13
C PRO A 162 -9.06 -9.75 16.59
N GLY A 163 -8.00 -9.94 15.86
CA GLY A 163 -6.95 -10.92 16.11
C GLY A 163 -7.21 -12.22 15.35
N GLY A 164 -6.56 -13.32 15.80
CA GLY A 164 -6.64 -14.62 15.13
C GLY A 164 -5.84 -14.66 13.83
N PRO A 165 -6.18 -15.57 12.89
CA PRO A 165 -5.43 -15.76 11.67
C PRO A 165 -5.64 -14.61 10.67
N LYS A 166 -4.57 -13.89 10.34
CA LYS A 166 -4.54 -12.83 9.33
C LYS A 166 -3.49 -13.14 8.26
N LEU A 167 -3.82 -12.84 7.00
CA LEU A 167 -2.89 -13.01 5.89
C LEU A 167 -2.08 -11.75 5.68
N PHE A 168 -0.77 -11.85 5.87
CA PHE A 168 0.18 -10.81 5.45
C PHE A 168 0.65 -11.10 4.03
N LYS A 169 0.57 -10.10 3.16
CA LYS A 169 0.99 -10.19 1.77
C LYS A 169 2.07 -9.15 1.47
N PHE A 170 3.26 -9.63 1.15
CA PHE A 170 4.36 -8.79 0.67
C PHE A 170 4.42 -8.84 -0.85
N GLN A 171 4.53 -7.68 -1.48
CA GLN A 171 4.62 -7.53 -2.93
C GLN A 171 5.84 -6.67 -3.29
N GLU A 172 6.69 -7.19 -4.15
CA GLU A 172 7.81 -6.45 -4.74
C GLU A 172 8.23 -7.15 -6.06
N SER A 173 9.08 -6.54 -6.84
CA SER A 173 9.80 -7.29 -7.87
C SER A 173 10.72 -8.33 -7.21
N GLY A 174 10.45 -9.59 -7.44
CA GLY A 174 11.24 -10.71 -6.90
C GLY A 174 12.56 -10.98 -7.65
N TRP A 175 13.15 -9.97 -8.26
CA TRP A 175 14.31 -10.14 -9.12
C TRP A 175 15.38 -9.06 -8.82
N PRO A 176 16.57 -9.46 -8.40
CA PRO A 176 17.01 -10.82 -8.06
C PRO A 176 16.30 -11.36 -6.81
N ASN A 177 16.38 -12.70 -6.60
CA ASN A 177 15.89 -13.29 -5.36
C ASN A 177 16.51 -12.59 -4.15
N SER A 178 15.73 -12.45 -3.09
CA SER A 178 16.19 -11.82 -1.85
C SER A 178 15.82 -12.65 -0.63
N LEU A 179 16.52 -12.42 0.47
CA LEU A 179 16.19 -13.00 1.77
C LEU A 179 15.32 -11.98 2.52
N LEU A 180 14.08 -12.37 2.79
CA LEU A 180 13.10 -11.52 3.45
C LEU A 180 13.01 -11.87 4.93
N THR A 181 13.30 -10.89 5.77
CA THR A 181 13.00 -10.93 7.21
C THR A 181 12.08 -9.76 7.52
N MET A 182 10.93 -10.06 8.12
CA MET A 182 9.94 -9.07 8.47
C MET A 182 9.29 -9.40 9.80
N LYS A 183 9.26 -8.42 10.69
CA LYS A 183 8.72 -8.55 12.03
C LYS A 183 7.79 -7.39 12.33
N LEU A 184 6.69 -7.68 12.98
CA LEU A 184 5.78 -6.70 13.54
C LEU A 184 6.19 -6.48 15.00
N ARG A 185 6.40 -5.22 15.39
CA ARG A 185 6.67 -4.80 16.76
C ARG A 185 5.47 -4.03 17.30
N LEU A 186 5.00 -4.46 18.45
CA LEU A 186 3.85 -3.89 19.13
C LEU A 186 4.28 -3.28 20.46
N TYR A 187 3.96 -2.01 20.67
CA TYR A 187 4.37 -1.25 21.84
C TYR A 187 3.16 -0.83 22.68
N ASN A 188 3.31 -0.96 23.97
CA ASN A 188 2.36 -0.42 24.95
C ASN A 188 2.94 0.87 25.54
N GLU A 189 2.88 1.94 24.75
CA GLU A 189 3.36 3.26 25.18
C GLU A 189 2.23 4.07 25.80
N THR A 190 2.60 4.95 26.74
CA THR A 190 1.65 5.94 27.23
C THR A 190 1.46 7.01 26.16
N SER A 191 0.41 6.87 25.34
CA SER A 191 0.05 7.86 24.33
C SER A 191 -0.98 8.85 24.90
N THR A 192 -0.89 10.10 24.48
CA THR A 192 -1.93 11.12 24.72
C THR A 192 -3.02 11.07 23.63
N GLU A 193 -2.73 10.41 22.52
CA GLU A 193 -3.65 10.24 21.40
C GLU A 193 -4.27 8.84 21.46
N PRO A 194 -5.59 8.72 21.19
CA PRO A 194 -6.24 7.42 21.11
C PRO A 194 -5.68 6.59 19.94
N SER A 195 -5.58 5.30 20.13
CA SER A 195 -5.27 4.37 19.02
C SER A 195 -6.49 4.22 18.12
N PRO A 196 -6.30 4.07 16.79
CA PRO A 196 -7.39 3.75 15.88
C PRO A 196 -8.12 2.46 16.30
N ASN A 197 -9.44 2.51 16.32
CA ASN A 197 -10.29 1.37 16.69
C ASN A 197 -10.86 0.66 15.48
N ASP A 198 -11.03 1.39 14.38
CA ASP A 198 -11.61 0.91 13.14
C ASP A 198 -10.89 1.53 11.94
N HIS A 199 -11.14 1.02 10.76
CA HIS A 199 -10.66 1.59 9.51
C HIS A 199 -11.64 1.29 8.37
N TYR A 200 -11.76 2.23 7.46
CA TYR A 200 -12.56 2.10 6.27
C TYR A 200 -11.68 2.26 5.02
N PRO A 201 -11.43 1.17 4.25
CA PRO A 201 -10.64 1.25 3.02
C PRO A 201 -11.32 2.14 1.99
N MET A 202 -10.53 3.01 1.34
CA MET A 202 -11.02 3.92 0.31
C MET A 202 -10.43 3.59 -1.07
N TRP A 203 -9.71 4.52 -1.70
CA TRP A 203 -9.09 4.23 -2.99
C TRP A 203 -7.86 3.33 -2.83
N SER A 204 -7.67 2.43 -3.79
CA SER A 204 -6.49 1.58 -3.85
C SER A 204 -6.03 1.34 -5.29
N GLY A 205 -4.81 0.85 -5.44
CA GLY A 205 -4.24 0.39 -6.70
C GLY A 205 -3.47 1.47 -7.46
N THR A 206 -2.96 1.07 -8.61
CA THR A 206 -2.13 1.89 -9.49
C THR A 206 -2.92 2.27 -10.72
N VAL A 207 -2.98 3.56 -11.03
CA VAL A 207 -3.74 4.13 -12.15
C VAL A 207 -2.85 5.04 -12.96
N GLY A 208 -3.00 5.01 -14.28
CA GLY A 208 -2.25 5.87 -15.21
C GLY A 208 -2.50 7.35 -14.95
N PHE A 209 -1.43 8.12 -14.76
CA PHE A 209 -1.50 9.56 -14.53
C PHE A 209 -1.61 10.31 -15.88
N ASN A 210 -2.80 10.35 -16.40
CA ASN A 210 -3.15 10.87 -17.71
C ASN A 210 -4.41 11.74 -17.68
N SER A 211 -4.90 12.15 -18.88
CA SER A 211 -6.10 12.99 -19.01
C SER A 211 -7.37 12.40 -18.38
N ASP A 212 -7.39 11.09 -18.17
CA ASP A 212 -8.57 10.36 -17.68
C ASP A 212 -8.35 9.88 -16.22
N TYR A 213 -7.31 10.39 -15.55
CA TYR A 213 -6.91 9.92 -14.22
C TYR A 213 -8.04 10.07 -13.19
N ASP A 214 -8.69 11.23 -13.18
CA ASP A 214 -9.74 11.54 -12.20
C ASP A 214 -11.00 10.70 -12.44
N GLU A 215 -11.32 10.35 -13.70
CA GLU A 215 -12.43 9.44 -14.02
C GLU A 215 -12.23 8.03 -13.44
N ASN A 216 -10.97 7.63 -13.23
CA ASN A 216 -10.61 6.35 -12.61
C ASN A 216 -10.53 6.43 -11.07
N ARG A 217 -10.84 7.58 -10.49
CA ARG A 217 -10.87 7.84 -9.04
C ARG A 217 -12.19 8.54 -8.68
N PRO A 218 -13.33 7.85 -8.86
CA PRO A 218 -14.63 8.46 -8.58
C PRO A 218 -14.75 8.84 -7.11
N PRO A 219 -15.63 9.80 -6.78
CA PRO A 219 -15.97 10.12 -5.40
C PRO A 219 -16.37 8.89 -4.60
N LEU A 220 -15.98 8.85 -3.34
CA LEU A 220 -16.34 7.77 -2.41
C LEU A 220 -17.28 8.28 -1.35
N VAL A 221 -18.27 7.45 -1.05
CA VAL A 221 -19.22 7.65 0.05
C VAL A 221 -18.81 6.75 1.21
N PHE A 222 -18.74 7.30 2.40
CA PHE A 222 -18.45 6.56 3.63
C PHE A 222 -19.33 7.06 4.77
N GLU A 223 -19.61 6.20 5.72
CA GLU A 223 -20.40 6.51 6.90
C GLU A 223 -19.48 6.58 8.12
N VAL A 224 -19.67 7.60 8.96
CA VAL A 224 -18.96 7.74 10.22
C VAL A 224 -19.91 7.33 11.34
N PRO A 225 -19.58 6.31 12.16
CA PRO A 225 -20.43 5.90 13.29
C PRO A 225 -20.67 7.00 14.33
N ASP A 226 -21.80 6.90 15.06
CA ASP A 226 -22.22 7.90 16.05
C ASP A 226 -21.28 8.04 17.26
N ASP A 227 -20.47 7.02 17.55
CA ASP A 227 -19.59 6.95 18.73
C ASP A 227 -18.11 7.22 18.42
N VAL A 228 -17.82 7.76 17.23
CA VAL A 228 -16.46 8.12 16.81
C VAL A 228 -16.07 9.47 17.41
N GLU A 229 -14.89 9.51 18.04
CA GLU A 229 -14.32 10.73 18.63
C GLU A 229 -13.31 11.43 17.70
N ARG A 230 -12.66 10.67 16.80
CA ARG A 230 -11.65 11.18 15.88
C ARG A 230 -11.68 10.44 14.55
N VAL A 231 -11.54 11.20 13.49
CA VAL A 231 -11.50 10.67 12.10
C VAL A 231 -10.26 11.21 11.40
N GLU A 232 -9.45 10.29 10.89
CA GLU A 232 -8.25 10.64 10.14
C GLU A 232 -8.29 10.05 8.73
N PHE A 233 -8.00 10.87 7.74
CA PHE A 233 -7.69 10.39 6.39
C PHE A 233 -6.21 10.02 6.31
N VAL A 234 -5.92 8.80 5.88
CA VAL A 234 -4.55 8.28 5.74
C VAL A 234 -4.32 7.83 4.31
N ALA A 235 -3.23 8.26 3.67
CA ALA A 235 -2.95 7.90 2.28
C ALA A 235 -1.46 7.70 1.96
N TYR A 236 -1.15 6.68 1.18
CA TYR A 236 0.11 6.53 0.45
C TYR A 236 -0.07 6.97 -0.99
N ILE A 237 0.69 7.96 -1.42
CA ILE A 237 0.64 8.53 -2.78
C ILE A 237 2.05 8.57 -3.34
N THR A 238 2.31 7.84 -4.42
CA THR A 238 3.62 7.82 -5.08
C THR A 238 3.49 7.78 -6.60
N GLY A 239 4.22 8.67 -7.29
CA GLY A 239 4.28 8.70 -8.74
C GLY A 239 5.40 7.82 -9.28
N HIS A 240 5.12 7.03 -10.31
CA HIS A 240 6.04 6.08 -10.91
C HIS A 240 6.03 6.17 -12.42
N GLY A 241 7.17 5.85 -13.02
CA GLY A 241 7.34 5.80 -14.44
C GLY A 241 7.73 7.15 -15.05
N TRP A 242 8.79 7.09 -15.84
CA TRP A 242 9.33 8.24 -16.56
C TRP A 242 8.64 8.38 -17.90
N GLY A 243 7.70 9.32 -17.99
CA GLY A 243 6.89 9.57 -19.17
C GLY A 243 7.59 10.30 -20.32
N ASN A 244 8.91 10.42 -20.34
CA ASN A 244 9.73 11.20 -21.26
C ASN A 244 9.39 12.71 -21.30
N ASN A 245 10.12 13.50 -22.10
CA ASN A 245 9.96 14.94 -22.18
C ASN A 245 8.61 15.40 -22.76
N THR A 246 7.95 14.58 -23.59
CA THR A 246 6.64 14.91 -24.17
C THR A 246 5.52 14.80 -23.15
N CYS A 247 5.77 14.08 -22.05
CA CYS A 247 4.87 13.93 -20.92
C CYS A 247 5.37 14.66 -19.67
N TYR A 248 6.29 15.57 -19.83
CA TYR A 248 6.86 16.40 -18.76
C TYR A 248 7.49 15.57 -17.63
N ASN A 249 7.94 14.34 -17.94
CA ASN A 249 8.48 13.34 -17.00
C ASN A 249 7.50 12.94 -15.87
N CYS A 250 6.21 13.20 -16.05
CA CYS A 250 5.18 12.74 -15.11
C CYS A 250 4.89 11.24 -15.33
N ALA A 251 4.54 10.50 -14.25
CA ALA A 251 4.19 10.93 -12.89
C ALA A 251 5.38 11.03 -11.91
N GLU A 252 6.52 10.39 -12.17
CA GLU A 252 7.61 10.23 -11.23
C GLU A 252 8.40 11.53 -11.02
N PHE A 253 8.84 12.17 -12.11
CA PHE A 253 9.76 13.30 -12.10
C PHE A 253 9.09 14.63 -12.44
N CYS A 254 7.82 14.80 -12.16
CA CYS A 254 7.15 16.08 -12.28
C CYS A 254 6.48 16.48 -10.97
N ASN A 255 6.46 17.78 -10.73
CA ASN A 255 5.71 18.31 -9.60
C ASN A 255 4.22 18.01 -9.80
N SER A 256 3.59 17.48 -8.79
CA SER A 256 2.16 17.15 -8.79
C SER A 256 1.47 17.60 -7.52
N LYS A 257 0.15 17.68 -7.61
CA LYS A 257 -0.73 18.04 -6.52
C LYS A 257 -1.92 17.08 -6.54
N HIS A 258 -2.29 16.60 -5.36
CA HIS A 258 -3.41 15.73 -5.07
C HIS A 258 -4.36 16.47 -4.14
N MET A 259 -5.58 16.69 -4.60
CA MET A 259 -6.56 17.55 -3.95
C MET A 259 -7.76 16.71 -3.51
N PHE A 260 -8.21 16.95 -2.31
CA PHE A 260 -9.33 16.26 -1.70
C PHE A 260 -10.38 17.27 -1.29
N SER A 261 -11.65 16.99 -1.56
CA SER A 261 -12.78 17.85 -1.19
C SER A 261 -13.82 17.05 -0.44
N LEU A 262 -13.99 17.35 0.84
CA LEU A 262 -14.93 16.69 1.71
C LEU A 262 -16.28 17.42 1.68
N ASN A 263 -17.37 16.66 1.50
CA ASN A 263 -18.76 17.11 1.55
C ASN A 263 -19.01 18.34 0.66
N GLY A 264 -18.50 18.27 -0.59
CA GLY A 264 -18.72 19.33 -1.57
C GLY A 264 -18.06 20.66 -1.24
N GLY A 265 -16.87 20.63 -0.60
CA GLY A 265 -16.06 21.80 -0.27
C GLY A 265 -16.29 22.33 1.17
N VAL A 266 -16.89 21.54 2.05
CA VAL A 266 -16.90 21.87 3.49
C VAL A 266 -15.47 21.93 4.02
N TYR A 267 -14.61 21.01 3.57
CA TYR A 267 -13.18 21.03 3.86
C TYR A 267 -12.38 20.54 2.66
N ASP A 268 -11.45 21.36 2.19
CA ASP A 268 -10.53 21.05 1.12
C ASP A 268 -9.11 20.91 1.68
N PHE A 269 -8.41 19.83 1.33
CA PHE A 269 -7.03 19.62 1.73
C PHE A 269 -6.22 19.02 0.57
N GLU A 270 -4.89 19.14 0.63
CA GLU A 270 -4.04 18.76 -0.48
C GLU A 270 -2.70 18.16 -0.06
N LYS A 271 -2.18 17.25 -0.87
CA LYS A 271 -0.80 16.79 -0.83
C LYS A 271 -0.07 17.24 -2.08
N SER A 272 1.00 18.00 -1.91
CA SER A 272 1.83 18.49 -3.02
C SER A 272 3.22 17.85 -2.99
N PHE A 273 3.78 17.61 -4.18
CA PHE A 273 5.16 17.13 -4.38
C PHE A 273 5.96 18.17 -5.17
N PRO A 274 6.37 19.28 -4.53
CA PRO A 274 7.00 20.41 -5.23
C PRO A 274 8.46 20.15 -5.64
N ASN A 275 9.07 19.11 -5.09
CA ASN A 275 10.46 18.75 -5.32
C ASN A 275 10.63 17.56 -6.28
N ALA A 276 9.54 17.03 -6.83
CA ALA A 276 9.59 15.85 -7.71
C ALA A 276 10.38 16.11 -8.99
N ALA A 277 10.36 17.34 -9.52
CA ALA A 277 11.15 17.74 -10.69
C ALA A 277 12.58 18.19 -10.37
N SER A 278 13.05 18.11 -9.11
CA SER A 278 14.39 18.48 -8.73
C SER A 278 15.42 17.45 -9.20
N ASN A 279 16.61 17.92 -9.59
CA ASN A 279 17.72 17.04 -9.99
C ASN A 279 18.52 16.50 -8.80
N ASP A 280 18.27 16.97 -7.58
CA ASP A 280 19.12 16.73 -6.42
C ASP A 280 18.36 16.64 -5.07
N TYR A 281 17.03 16.65 -5.06
CA TYR A 281 16.28 16.66 -3.82
C TYR A 281 16.57 15.45 -2.92
N CYS A 282 16.63 14.24 -3.48
CA CYS A 282 16.90 13.04 -2.69
C CYS A 282 18.34 12.99 -2.12
N MET A 283 19.25 13.88 -2.57
CA MET A 283 20.58 14.10 -1.97
C MET A 283 20.58 15.18 -0.88
N SER A 284 19.47 15.86 -0.66
CA SER A 284 19.38 16.91 0.36
C SER A 284 19.52 16.33 1.78
N LEU A 285 19.98 17.15 2.71
CA LEU A 285 20.05 16.76 4.12
C LEU A 285 18.65 16.48 4.69
N GLU A 286 17.63 17.17 4.19
CA GLU A 286 16.24 16.93 4.53
C GLU A 286 15.83 15.50 4.18
N ALA A 287 15.94 15.10 2.93
CA ALA A 287 15.60 13.75 2.47
C ALA A 287 16.40 12.65 3.19
N ILE A 288 17.70 12.87 3.42
CA ILE A 288 18.55 11.93 4.16
C ILE A 288 18.11 11.81 5.62
N SER A 289 17.71 12.90 6.26
CA SER A 289 17.19 12.86 7.64
C SER A 289 15.85 12.15 7.75
N GLU A 290 15.09 12.08 6.65
CA GLU A 290 13.84 11.34 6.52
C GLU A 290 14.02 9.86 6.14
N GLY A 291 15.25 9.36 6.07
CA GLY A 291 15.54 7.94 5.88
C GLY A 291 16.10 7.54 4.52
N VAL A 292 16.35 8.49 3.60
CA VAL A 292 16.98 8.18 2.32
C VAL A 292 18.40 7.65 2.53
N ILE A 293 18.70 6.50 1.93
CA ILE A 293 20.06 5.92 1.96
C ILE A 293 20.97 6.71 1.03
N PRO A 294 22.04 7.35 1.52
CA PRO A 294 22.93 8.16 0.68
C PRO A 294 23.89 7.31 -0.16
N ASN A 295 24.47 7.92 -1.20
CA ASN A 295 25.53 7.34 -2.04
C ASN A 295 25.13 6.04 -2.75
N GLN A 296 23.93 6.00 -3.29
CA GLN A 296 23.45 4.92 -4.15
C GLN A 296 23.98 5.11 -5.60
N GLY A 297 23.67 4.13 -6.47
CA GLY A 297 23.89 4.23 -7.91
C GLY A 297 22.77 4.94 -8.66
N GLY A 298 22.83 4.90 -10.00
CA GLY A 298 21.73 5.33 -10.87
C GLY A 298 21.33 6.80 -10.69
N THR A 299 20.02 7.03 -10.72
CA THR A 299 19.39 8.36 -10.61
C THR A 299 18.87 8.66 -9.20
N TRP A 300 19.43 8.03 -8.18
CA TRP A 300 18.92 8.12 -6.81
C TRP A 300 18.78 9.55 -6.28
N GLY A 301 19.63 10.46 -6.76
CA GLY A 301 19.65 11.84 -6.28
C GLY A 301 18.47 12.69 -6.76
N TYR A 302 17.77 12.28 -7.82
CA TYR A 302 16.67 13.07 -8.36
C TYR A 302 15.47 13.05 -7.43
N GLY A 303 14.73 14.16 -7.36
CA GLY A 303 13.43 14.20 -6.71
C GLY A 303 12.42 13.31 -7.43
N ARG A 304 11.44 12.84 -6.68
CA ARG A 304 10.34 12.03 -7.17
C ARG A 304 9.04 12.40 -6.46
N ALA A 305 7.93 12.10 -7.08
CA ALA A 305 6.63 12.39 -6.49
C ALA A 305 6.31 11.41 -5.35
N GLY A 306 6.53 11.88 -4.12
CA GLY A 306 6.15 11.19 -2.89
C GLY A 306 7.16 10.19 -2.33
N TRP A 307 8.39 10.09 -2.88
CA TRP A 307 9.38 9.13 -2.41
C TRP A 307 10.81 9.47 -2.83
N CYS A 308 11.78 8.83 -2.20
CA CYS A 308 13.16 8.73 -2.65
C CYS A 308 13.64 7.28 -2.56
N PRO A 309 14.61 6.83 -3.39
CA PRO A 309 15.14 5.47 -3.34
C PRO A 309 15.76 5.12 -1.98
N GLY A 310 15.40 3.97 -1.45
CA GLY A 310 15.87 3.50 -0.14
C GLY A 310 15.06 4.03 1.04
N GLN A 311 13.94 4.69 0.80
CA GLN A 311 13.09 5.28 1.84
C GLN A 311 11.85 4.43 2.09
N ASP A 312 11.35 4.43 3.33
CA ASP A 312 9.98 4.10 3.63
C ASP A 312 9.09 5.30 3.26
N VAL A 313 8.04 5.04 2.51
CA VAL A 313 7.08 6.08 2.12
C VAL A 313 6.25 6.46 3.34
N LYS A 314 6.29 7.73 3.71
CA LYS A 314 5.48 8.21 4.83
C LYS A 314 4.03 8.42 4.38
N PRO A 315 3.05 7.96 5.16
CA PRO A 315 1.65 8.23 4.86
C PRO A 315 1.36 9.73 5.00
N TYR A 316 0.45 10.22 4.18
CA TYR A 316 -0.16 11.53 4.34
C TYR A 316 -1.36 11.38 5.26
N ILE A 317 -1.32 12.02 6.44
CA ILE A 317 -2.35 11.91 7.47
C ILE A 317 -2.97 13.28 7.67
N VAL A 318 -4.30 13.34 7.68
CA VAL A 318 -5.08 14.56 7.91
C VAL A 318 -6.21 14.27 8.89
N ASP A 319 -6.26 15.01 9.99
CA ASP A 319 -7.41 14.99 10.90
C ASP A 319 -8.57 15.73 10.24
N ILE A 320 -9.67 15.03 9.99
CA ILE A 320 -10.88 15.55 9.37
C ILE A 320 -12.08 15.55 10.31
N THR A 321 -11.87 15.31 11.60
CA THR A 321 -12.91 15.13 12.62
C THR A 321 -13.93 16.27 12.64
N ASP A 322 -13.47 17.52 12.59
CA ASP A 322 -14.34 18.70 12.67
C ASP A 322 -15.18 18.93 11.39
N TYR A 323 -14.95 18.17 10.33
CA TYR A 323 -15.50 18.40 8.99
C TYR A 323 -16.37 17.25 8.48
N VAL A 324 -16.36 16.10 9.16
CA VAL A 324 -17.25 14.98 8.87
C VAL A 324 -18.58 15.12 9.59
N GLU A 325 -19.63 14.60 8.99
CA GLU A 325 -20.94 14.45 9.62
C GLU A 325 -20.98 13.11 10.35
N ILE A 326 -20.86 13.16 11.71
CA ILE A 326 -20.95 11.98 12.57
C ILE A 326 -22.35 11.37 12.49
N GLY A 327 -22.48 10.04 12.44
CA GLY A 327 -23.74 9.31 12.30
C GLY A 327 -24.39 9.44 10.92
N SER A 328 -23.64 9.86 9.90
CA SER A 328 -24.15 10.14 8.56
C SER A 328 -23.19 9.75 7.47
N GLU A 329 -23.73 9.68 6.24
CA GLU A 329 -22.89 9.52 5.03
C GLU A 329 -22.10 10.82 4.76
N ASN A 330 -20.83 10.62 4.39
CA ASN A 330 -19.93 11.66 3.93
C ASN A 330 -19.45 11.33 2.53
N ILE A 331 -19.08 12.34 1.76
CA ILE A 331 -18.55 12.17 0.40
C ILE A 331 -17.17 12.79 0.34
N LEU A 332 -16.19 12.02 -0.13
CA LEU A 332 -14.85 12.53 -0.41
C LEU A 332 -14.59 12.47 -1.92
N ASP A 333 -14.35 13.64 -2.52
CA ASP A 333 -13.91 13.80 -3.89
C ASP A 333 -12.38 13.87 -3.95
N TYR A 334 -11.81 13.39 -5.06
CA TYR A 334 -10.38 13.42 -5.30
C TYR A 334 -10.05 13.81 -6.73
N ASP A 335 -9.08 14.70 -6.88
CA ASP A 335 -8.56 15.20 -8.14
C ASP A 335 -7.04 15.33 -8.07
N ALA A 336 -6.34 15.17 -9.20
CA ALA A 336 -4.89 15.33 -9.23
C ALA A 336 -4.40 16.00 -10.52
N CYS A 337 -3.35 16.80 -10.40
CA CYS A 337 -2.78 17.52 -11.52
C CYS A 337 -1.24 17.53 -11.51
N ARG A 338 -0.63 17.73 -12.66
CA ARG A 338 0.75 18.16 -12.73
C ARG A 338 0.86 19.67 -12.46
N VAL A 339 1.90 20.07 -11.78
CA VAL A 339 2.14 21.47 -11.44
C VAL A 339 3.22 22.05 -12.37
N SER A 340 2.93 23.20 -13.01
CA SER A 340 3.90 23.96 -13.79
C SER A 340 3.82 25.44 -13.39
N GLY A 341 4.89 25.94 -12.78
CA GLY A 341 4.82 27.23 -12.09
C GLY A 341 3.77 27.21 -10.99
N ASN A 342 2.78 28.08 -11.08
CA ASN A 342 1.65 28.14 -10.14
C ASN A 342 0.36 27.51 -10.71
N SER A 343 0.45 26.82 -11.85
CA SER A 343 -0.73 26.27 -12.53
C SER A 343 -0.84 24.77 -12.30
N CYS A 344 -2.04 24.34 -11.94
CA CYS A 344 -2.49 22.96 -11.94
C CYS A 344 -2.98 22.62 -13.35
N LEU A 345 -2.39 21.64 -13.99
CA LEU A 345 -2.64 21.29 -15.38
C LEU A 345 -2.95 19.81 -15.50
N THR A 346 -3.96 19.48 -16.30
CA THR A 346 -4.30 18.09 -16.62
C THR A 346 -3.08 17.36 -17.18
N PRO A 347 -2.80 16.14 -16.72
CA PRO A 347 -1.74 15.30 -17.30
C PRO A 347 -2.02 14.99 -18.77
N PRO A 348 -0.99 14.78 -19.62
CA PRO A 348 -1.18 14.45 -21.03
C PRO A 348 -1.71 13.01 -21.19
N SER A 349 -2.35 12.73 -22.34
CA SER A 349 -2.82 11.36 -22.63
C SER A 349 -1.66 10.35 -22.74
N CYS A 350 -1.89 9.10 -22.33
CA CYS A 350 -0.91 8.02 -22.39
C CYS A 350 -0.35 7.78 -23.81
N GLY A 351 -1.19 7.94 -24.83
CA GLY A 351 -0.76 7.80 -26.24
C GLY A 351 0.33 8.79 -26.64
N THR A 352 0.38 9.97 -26.03
CA THR A 352 1.43 10.96 -26.24
C THR A 352 2.74 10.57 -25.55
N CYS A 353 2.66 9.79 -24.47
CA CYS A 353 3.78 9.41 -23.62
C CYS A 353 4.55 8.17 -24.10
N GLY A 354 3.98 7.39 -25.01
CA GLY A 354 4.54 6.10 -25.43
C GLY A 354 4.29 4.95 -24.45
N TYR A 355 4.10 5.25 -23.17
CA TYR A 355 3.51 4.39 -22.14
C TYR A 355 2.81 5.29 -21.11
N CYS A 356 2.04 4.71 -20.22
CA CYS A 356 1.31 5.49 -19.22
C CYS A 356 2.08 5.51 -17.89
N PRO A 357 2.66 6.65 -17.47
CA PRO A 357 3.18 6.81 -16.12
C PRO A 357 2.03 6.71 -15.11
N GLU A 358 2.31 6.30 -13.89
CA GLU A 358 1.28 5.84 -12.97
C GLU A 358 1.38 6.51 -11.61
N ILE A 359 0.25 6.69 -10.96
CA ILE A 359 0.18 6.98 -9.51
C ILE A 359 -0.28 5.71 -8.80
N ALA A 360 0.56 5.25 -7.87
CA ALA A 360 0.20 4.24 -6.91
C ALA A 360 -0.41 4.92 -5.68
N PHE A 361 -1.68 4.65 -5.43
CA PHE A 361 -2.46 5.29 -4.39
C PHE A 361 -3.19 4.24 -3.55
N SER A 362 -3.09 4.34 -2.24
CA SER A 362 -3.95 3.62 -1.31
C SER A 362 -4.31 4.52 -0.14
N SER A 363 -5.54 4.43 0.33
CA SER A 363 -6.03 5.25 1.42
C SER A 363 -7.09 4.54 2.24
N CYS A 364 -7.27 5.03 3.46
CA CYS A 364 -8.35 4.66 4.37
C CYS A 364 -8.74 5.86 5.24
N ILE A 365 -9.86 5.71 5.92
CA ILE A 365 -10.31 6.58 7.01
C ILE A 365 -10.39 5.76 8.27
#